data_7d62b4f57887aac4055cc7f1aa2deca5
#
_entry.id   7d62b4f57887aac4055cc7f1aa2deca5
#
_cell.length_a   1.000
_cell.length_b   1.000
_cell.length_c   1.000
_cell.angle_alpha   90.00
_cell.angle_beta   90.00
_cell.angle_gamma   90.00
#
_symmetry.space_group_name_H-M   'P 1'
#
loop_
_entity.id
_entity.type
_entity.pdbx_description
1 polymer ?
#
loop_
_entity_poly.entity_id
_entity_poly.type
_entity_poly.pdbx_seq_one_letter_code
_entity_poly.pdbx_strand_id
1 'polypeptide(L)'
;MRIDQFLSETRLIKRRTQAKLACDKGLVFLDGIKAKPGKEVKPGQRIILNLANKKIELEILKLPTKNLRKEEAKELYRVISEEIKKENLFE
;
A
#
# COMPACT_ATOMS: atom_id res chain seq x y z
N MET A 1 -10.95 6.34 6.07
CA MET A 1 -10.57 5.94 4.69
C MET A 1 -10.26 4.47 4.65
N ARG A 2 -10.72 3.77 3.63
CA ARG A 2 -10.45 2.35 3.44
C ARG A 2 -9.04 2.15 2.89
N ILE A 3 -8.44 1.00 3.23
CA ILE A 3 -7.08 0.71 2.79
C ILE A 3 -6.96 0.58 1.26
N ASP A 4 -7.96 0.00 0.60
CA ASP A 4 -7.95 -0.11 -0.87
C ASP A 4 -7.96 1.26 -1.52
N GLN A 5 -8.70 2.21 -0.95
CA GLN A 5 -8.74 3.58 -1.42
C GLN A 5 -7.40 4.28 -1.17
N PHE A 6 -6.83 4.12 0.01
CA PHE A 6 -5.54 4.72 0.33
C PHE A 6 -4.44 4.26 -0.63
N LEU A 7 -4.39 2.95 -0.91
CA LEU A 7 -3.39 2.38 -1.80
C LEU A 7 -3.51 2.91 -3.23
N SER A 8 -4.73 3.12 -3.71
CA SER A 8 -4.92 3.64 -5.07
C SER A 8 -4.69 5.14 -5.15
N GLU A 9 -5.13 5.91 -4.16
CA GLU A 9 -4.96 7.36 -4.18
C GLU A 9 -3.51 7.78 -3.98
N THR A 10 -2.74 7.02 -3.22
CA THR A 10 -1.30 7.26 -3.08
C THR A 10 -0.49 6.70 -4.25
N ARG A 11 -1.14 6.00 -5.16
CA ARG A 11 -0.54 5.34 -6.32
C ARG A 11 0.48 4.26 -5.97
N LEU A 12 0.42 3.76 -4.76
CA LEU A 12 1.18 2.58 -4.37
C LEU A 12 0.71 1.37 -5.18
N ILE A 13 -0.59 1.32 -5.44
CA ILE A 13 -1.18 0.39 -6.40
C ILE A 13 -1.99 1.23 -7.39
N LYS A 14 -1.80 0.98 -8.66
CA LYS A 14 -2.29 1.85 -9.72
C LYS A 14 -3.80 2.04 -9.72
N ARG A 15 -4.57 0.99 -9.46
CA ARG A 15 -6.03 1.04 -9.50
C ARG A 15 -6.65 0.48 -8.24
N ARG A 16 -7.78 1.06 -7.83
CA ARG A 16 -8.49 0.59 -6.63
C ARG A 16 -8.94 -0.86 -6.74
N THR A 17 -9.35 -1.30 -7.93
CA THR A 17 -9.73 -2.70 -8.15
C THR A 17 -8.55 -3.64 -7.92
N GLN A 18 -7.36 -3.23 -8.32
CA GLN A 18 -6.13 -3.99 -8.08
C GLN A 18 -5.76 -3.98 -6.59
N ALA A 19 -5.96 -2.85 -5.92
CA ALA A 19 -5.72 -2.77 -4.48
C ALA A 19 -6.67 -3.70 -3.71
N LYS A 20 -7.94 -3.72 -4.10
CA LYS A 20 -8.93 -4.62 -3.52
C LYS A 20 -8.52 -6.08 -3.73
N LEU A 21 -8.09 -6.41 -4.94
CA LEU A 21 -7.68 -7.77 -5.27
C LEU A 21 -6.45 -8.19 -4.46
N ALA A 22 -5.49 -7.29 -4.29
CA ALA A 22 -4.30 -7.56 -3.49
C ALA A 22 -4.67 -7.86 -2.03
N CYS A 23 -5.61 -7.10 -1.47
CA CYS A 23 -6.11 -7.37 -0.13
C CYS A 23 -6.80 -8.73 -0.06
N ASP A 24 -7.66 -9.03 -1.03
CA ASP A 24 -8.39 -10.30 -1.08
C ASP A 24 -7.44 -11.51 -1.18
N LYS A 25 -6.30 -11.33 -1.83
CA LYS A 25 -5.28 -12.37 -1.95
C LYS A 25 -4.37 -12.49 -0.72
N GLY A 26 -4.58 -11.65 0.29
CA GLY A 26 -3.76 -11.68 1.49
C GLY A 26 -2.37 -11.10 1.32
N LEU A 27 -2.20 -10.20 0.36
CA LEU A 27 -0.90 -9.58 0.06
C LEU A 27 -0.68 -8.27 0.80
N VAL A 28 -1.70 -7.75 1.46
CA VAL A 28 -1.66 -6.46 2.15
C VAL A 28 -1.83 -6.68 3.65
N PHE A 29 -0.91 -6.13 4.43
CA PHE A 29 -0.93 -6.23 5.88
C PHE A 29 -0.99 -4.83 6.49
N LEU A 30 -1.78 -4.67 7.53
CA LEU A 30 -1.84 -3.44 8.31
C LEU A 30 -1.45 -3.77 9.74
N ASP A 31 -0.38 -3.13 10.23
CA ASP A 31 0.19 -3.40 11.56
C ASP A 31 0.43 -4.90 11.79
N GLY A 32 0.91 -5.59 10.76
CA GLY A 32 1.26 -7.00 10.85
C GLY A 32 0.12 -7.99 10.66
N ILE A 33 -1.10 -7.49 10.43
CA ILE A 33 -2.29 -8.33 10.28
C ILE A 33 -2.83 -8.18 8.85
N LYS A 34 -3.21 -9.28 8.22
CA LYS A 34 -3.81 -9.24 6.89
C LYS A 34 -5.02 -8.32 6.87
N ALA A 35 -5.05 -7.39 5.93
CA ALA A 35 -6.10 -6.39 5.82
C ALA A 35 -7.09 -6.77 4.74
N LYS A 36 -8.38 -6.64 5.06
CA LYS A 36 -9.44 -6.71 4.05
C LYS A 36 -9.54 -5.37 3.33
N PRO A 37 -10.06 -5.33 2.10
CA PRO A 37 -10.13 -4.09 1.33
C PRO A 37 -10.82 -2.94 2.04
N GLY A 38 -11.83 -3.25 2.84
CA GLY A 38 -12.59 -2.24 3.58
C GLY A 38 -12.00 -1.81 4.90
N LYS A 39 -10.82 -2.30 5.25
CA LYS A 39 -10.20 -1.96 6.53
C LYS A 39 -9.87 -0.48 6.60
N GLU A 40 -10.25 0.18 7.68
CA GLU A 40 -9.94 1.58 7.92
C GLU A 40 -8.46 1.77 8.23
N VAL A 41 -7.86 2.81 7.67
CA VAL A 41 -6.47 3.17 7.93
C VAL A 41 -6.40 4.53 8.63
N LYS A 42 -5.33 4.72 9.42
CA LYS A 42 -5.10 5.94 10.19
C LYS A 42 -3.62 6.31 10.13
N PRO A 43 -3.29 7.62 10.28
CA PRO A 43 -1.89 8.02 10.40
C PRO A 43 -1.19 7.28 11.54
N GLY A 44 0.06 6.93 11.32
CA GLY A 44 0.88 6.18 12.28
C GLY A 44 0.85 4.69 12.09
N GLN A 45 -0.08 4.15 11.32
CA GLN A 45 -0.12 2.72 11.04
C GLN A 45 0.88 2.34 9.95
N ARG A 46 1.28 1.09 9.93
CA ARG A 46 2.21 0.56 8.94
C ARG A 46 1.51 -0.39 8.00
N ILE A 47 1.83 -0.26 6.72
CA ILE A 47 1.31 -1.14 5.68
C ILE A 47 2.47 -1.93 5.10
N ILE A 48 2.28 -3.22 4.90
CA ILE A 48 3.21 -4.07 4.17
C ILE A 48 2.50 -4.56 2.93
N LEU A 49 3.10 -4.30 1.78
CA LEU A 49 2.63 -4.78 0.48
C LEU A 49 3.56 -5.88 0.01
N ASN A 50 3.07 -7.10 -0.04
CA ASN A 50 3.85 -8.25 -0.48
C ASN A 50 3.45 -8.59 -1.93
N LEU A 51 3.97 -7.79 -2.86
CA LEU A 51 3.64 -7.91 -4.27
C LEU A 51 4.53 -8.95 -4.96
N ALA A 52 4.17 -9.34 -6.19
CA ALA A 52 4.89 -10.37 -6.91
C ALA A 52 6.36 -10.03 -7.16
N ASN A 53 6.64 -8.75 -7.44
CA ASN A 53 7.98 -8.30 -7.82
C ASN A 53 8.67 -7.47 -6.74
N LYS A 54 7.99 -7.14 -5.66
CA LYS A 54 8.60 -6.35 -4.58
C LYS A 54 7.80 -6.48 -3.29
N LYS A 55 8.47 -6.21 -2.19
CA LYS A 55 7.84 -6.10 -0.87
C LYS A 55 8.15 -4.71 -0.33
N ILE A 56 7.12 -3.97 0.04
CA ILE A 56 7.25 -2.62 0.55
C ILE A 56 6.65 -2.55 1.95
N GLU A 57 7.40 -1.97 2.88
CA GLU A 57 6.87 -1.60 4.19
C GLU A 57 6.86 -0.09 4.27
N LEU A 58 5.73 0.49 4.64
CA LEU A 58 5.58 1.93 4.73
C LEU A 58 4.78 2.33 5.95
N GLU A 59 4.95 3.58 6.35
CA GLU A 59 4.18 4.18 7.43
C GLU A 59 3.26 5.24 6.87
N ILE A 60 2.00 5.24 7.30
CA ILE A 60 1.03 6.26 6.91
C ILE A 60 1.33 7.53 7.70
N LEU A 61 1.59 8.63 7.00
CA LEU A 61 1.86 9.92 7.63
C LEU A 61 0.60 10.75 7.77
N LYS A 62 -0.21 10.81 6.72
CA LYS A 62 -1.50 11.47 6.74
C LYS A 62 -2.40 10.91 5.65
N LEU A 63 -3.70 11.12 5.79
CA LEU A 63 -4.67 10.63 4.82
C LEU A 63 -4.86 11.63 3.68
N PRO A 64 -5.10 11.15 2.45
CA PRO A 64 -5.33 12.04 1.32
C PRO A 64 -6.61 12.86 1.48
N THR A 65 -6.59 14.06 0.93
CA THR A 65 -7.74 14.96 0.90
C THR A 65 -8.29 15.06 -0.52
N LYS A 66 -9.48 15.69 -0.67
CA LYS A 66 -10.15 15.79 -1.97
C LYS A 66 -9.34 16.49 -3.05
N ASN A 67 -8.43 17.38 -2.67
CA ASN A 67 -7.64 18.17 -3.61
C ASN A 67 -6.20 17.71 -3.70
N LEU A 68 -5.97 16.42 -3.52
CA LEU A 68 -4.63 15.85 -3.55
C LEU A 68 -4.02 15.93 -4.94
N ARG A 69 -2.86 16.57 -5.05
CA ARG A 69 -2.07 16.58 -6.27
C ARG A 69 -1.15 15.36 -6.29
N LYS A 70 -0.75 14.92 -7.50
CA LYS A 70 0.16 13.79 -7.65
C LYS A 70 1.43 13.94 -6.83
N GLU A 71 1.95 15.15 -6.76
CA GLU A 71 3.19 15.46 -6.04
C GLU A 71 3.04 15.30 -4.54
N GLU A 72 1.82 15.50 -4.02
CA GLU A 72 1.54 15.41 -2.60
C GLU A 72 1.37 13.96 -2.13
N ALA A 73 1.15 13.03 -3.06
CA ALA A 73 0.97 11.63 -2.70
C ALA A 73 2.16 11.06 -1.94
N LYS A 74 3.36 11.52 -2.26
CA LYS A 74 4.59 11.08 -1.59
C LYS A 74 4.71 11.56 -0.16
N GLU A 75 3.95 12.60 0.20
CA GLU A 75 3.94 13.14 1.57
C GLU A 75 2.98 12.41 2.49
N LEU A 76 2.15 11.54 1.93
CA LEU A 76 1.13 10.81 2.68
C LEU A 76 1.70 9.58 3.37
N TYR A 77 2.86 9.11 2.94
CA TYR A 77 3.49 7.93 3.50
C TYR A 77 5.00 8.03 3.44
N ARG A 78 5.65 7.24 4.27
CA ARG A 78 7.11 7.13 4.30
C ARG A 78 7.47 5.67 4.10
N VAL A 79 8.29 5.37 3.09
CA VAL A 79 8.77 4.01 2.87
C VAL A 79 9.83 3.70 3.93
N ILE A 80 9.59 2.65 4.71
CA ILE A 80 10.51 2.18 5.74
C ILE A 80 11.49 1.19 5.14
N SER A 81 10.99 0.31 4.29
CA SER A 81 11.80 -0.74 3.67
C SER A 81 11.19 -1.12 2.34
N GLU A 82 12.03 -1.31 1.36
CA GLU A 82 11.61 -1.79 0.05
C GLU A 82 12.58 -2.87 -0.41
N GLU A 83 12.03 -4.05 -0.70
CA GLU A 83 12.81 -5.19 -1.15
C GLU A 83 12.30 -5.61 -2.52
N ILE A 84 13.19 -5.57 -3.52
CA ILE A 84 12.85 -5.99 -4.86
C ILE A 84 13.10 -7.49 -4.96
N LYS A 85 12.04 -8.21 -5.33
CA LYS A 85 12.12 -9.66 -5.53
C LYS A 85 12.56 -9.92 -6.97
N LYS A 86 13.73 -10.51 -7.15
CA LYS A 86 14.17 -10.92 -8.46
C LYS A 86 13.54 -12.27 -8.78
N GLU A 87 12.88 -12.35 -9.92
CA GLU A 87 12.52 -13.64 -10.45
C GLU A 87 13.77 -14.26 -11.05
N ASN A 88 14.21 -15.33 -10.45
CA ASN A 88 15.36 -16.05 -10.96
C ASN A 88 14.91 -17.13 -11.92
N LEU A 89 14.82 -16.74 -13.19
CA LEU A 89 14.36 -17.67 -14.20
C LEU A 89 15.44 -18.59 -14.70
N PHE A 90 16.67 -18.27 -14.41
CA PHE A 90 17.82 -18.99 -15.00
C PHE A 90 18.79 -19.49 -13.97
N GLU A 91 18.43 -19.45 -12.78
CA GLU A 91 19.35 -19.79 -11.69
C GLU A 91 18.91 -20.99 -10.95
#